data_ead65b20887ebc216d15c09f1de1416a
#
_entry.id   ead65b20887ebc216d15c09f1de1416a
#
_cell.length_a   1.000
_cell.length_b   1.000
_cell.length_c   1.000
_cell.angle_alpha   90.00
_cell.angle_beta   90.00
_cell.angle_gamma   90.00
#
_symmetry.space_group_name_H-M   'P 1'
#
loop_
_entity.id
_entity.type
_entity.pdbx_description
1 polymer ?
#
loop_
_entity_poly.entity_id
_entity_poly.type
_entity_poly.pdbx_seq_one_letter_code
_entity_poly.pdbx_strand_id
1 'polypeptide(L)'
;DRGIVTNLCGYPDSSFTECSIRNKHTFTIDPEGYLYKCWEIIGDQKYAIAKLDSEGTIQSIDQKILNRYLYAADPLEDKTCSKCPYLPICFGGCPHKRIENIFKDKHYDTCTYLKGSLKEFIKIHLSQNS
;
A
#
# COMPACT_ATOMS: atom_id res chain seq x y z
N ASP A 1 -16.22 -19.79 25.74
CA ASP A 1 -16.21 -19.53 24.29
C ASP A 1 -15.77 -18.08 24.05
N ARG A 2 -14.52 -17.89 23.70
CA ARG A 2 -14.06 -16.59 23.17
C ARG A 2 -14.37 -16.59 21.68
N GLY A 3 -15.58 -16.16 21.32
CA GLY A 3 -15.95 -16.00 19.94
C GLY A 3 -15.04 -14.97 19.30
N ILE A 4 -14.15 -15.44 18.41
CA ILE A 4 -13.46 -14.55 17.50
C ILE A 4 -14.53 -14.07 16.53
N VAL A 5 -15.04 -12.86 16.74
CA VAL A 5 -15.87 -12.17 15.76
C VAL A 5 -14.93 -11.77 14.63
N THR A 6 -14.74 -12.66 13.68
CA THR A 6 -14.13 -12.29 12.41
C THR A 6 -15.19 -11.52 11.62
N ASN A 7 -15.05 -10.22 11.51
CA ASN A 7 -15.75 -9.42 10.52
C ASN A 7 -15.24 -9.85 9.13
N LEU A 8 -15.62 -11.06 8.70
CA LEU A 8 -15.20 -11.67 7.43
C LEU A 8 -15.93 -11.07 6.22
N CYS A 9 -16.88 -10.18 6.43
CA CYS A 9 -17.52 -9.44 5.36
C CYS A 9 -17.12 -7.98 5.46
N GLY A 10 -15.95 -7.69 4.95
CA GLY A 10 -15.65 -6.32 4.59
C GLY A 10 -16.66 -5.85 3.55
N TYR A 11 -17.71 -5.16 3.98
CA TYR A 11 -18.38 -4.23 3.07
C TYR A 11 -17.27 -3.35 2.49
N PRO A 12 -17.24 -3.12 1.18
CA PRO A 12 -16.22 -2.27 0.58
C PRO A 12 -16.43 -0.83 1.04
N ASP A 13 -15.85 -0.51 2.19
CA ASP A 13 -15.80 0.86 2.68
C ASP A 13 -14.93 1.73 1.77
N SER A 14 -15.30 3.01 1.69
CA SER A 14 -14.46 3.98 1.02
C SER A 14 -13.09 4.04 1.71
N SER A 15 -12.03 3.82 0.95
CA SER A 15 -10.68 3.98 1.44
C SER A 15 -10.21 5.40 1.17
N PHE A 16 -10.18 6.24 2.21
CA PHE A 16 -9.56 7.56 2.14
C PHE A 16 -8.09 7.53 2.53
N THR A 17 -7.62 6.39 3.04
CA THR A 17 -6.25 6.21 3.44
C THR A 17 -5.60 5.16 2.58
N GLU A 18 -4.58 5.58 1.88
CA GLU A 18 -3.65 4.68 1.23
C GLU A 18 -2.88 3.86 2.25
N CYS A 19 -2.20 2.84 1.76
CA CYS A 19 -1.16 2.16 2.52
C CYS A 19 -0.21 3.20 3.16
N SER A 20 0.16 2.98 4.42
CA SER A 20 1.07 3.85 5.19
C SER A 20 2.41 4.17 4.50
N ILE A 21 2.76 3.39 3.49
CA ILE A 21 3.95 3.57 2.65
C ILE A 21 4.06 4.98 2.04
N ARG A 22 2.95 5.63 1.74
CA ARG A 22 2.92 7.01 1.21
C ARG A 22 2.91 8.09 2.30
N ASN A 23 2.79 7.73 3.55
CA ASN A 23 2.89 8.68 4.65
C ASN A 23 4.35 9.06 4.86
N LYS A 24 4.67 10.35 4.83
CA LYS A 24 6.03 10.88 4.97
C LYS A 24 6.75 10.39 6.23
N HIS A 25 6.03 10.21 7.32
CA HIS A 25 6.58 9.90 8.63
C HIS A 25 6.51 8.42 9.03
N THR A 26 6.05 7.54 8.14
CA THR A 26 5.97 6.10 8.43
C THR A 26 7.15 5.37 7.81
N PHE A 27 7.86 4.60 8.63
CA PHE A 27 9.01 3.80 8.24
C PHE A 27 8.94 2.43 8.91
N THR A 28 9.51 1.43 8.26
CA THR A 28 9.82 0.14 8.86
C THR A 28 11.32 0.05 9.04
N ILE A 29 11.78 -0.41 10.20
CA ILE A 29 13.21 -0.48 10.56
C ILE A 29 13.58 -1.95 10.72
N ASP A 30 14.67 -2.38 10.10
CA ASP A 30 15.22 -3.71 10.31
C ASP A 30 16.17 -3.76 11.53
N PRO A 31 16.59 -4.96 11.98
CA PRO A 31 17.49 -5.08 13.12
C PRO A 31 18.88 -4.44 12.92
N GLU A 32 19.27 -4.18 11.68
CA GLU A 32 20.56 -3.54 11.31
C GLU A 32 20.45 -2.02 11.24
N GLY A 33 19.25 -1.47 11.51
CA GLY A 33 18.98 -0.04 11.55
C GLY A 33 18.68 0.59 10.19
N TYR A 34 18.45 -0.21 9.14
CA TYR A 34 18.00 0.33 7.86
C TYR A 34 16.51 0.67 7.88
N LEU A 35 16.14 1.78 7.26
CA LEU A 35 14.78 2.28 7.16
C LEU A 35 14.21 2.01 5.77
N TYR A 36 13.01 1.46 5.75
CA TYR A 36 12.26 1.14 4.53
C TYR A 36 10.87 1.76 4.55
N LYS A 37 10.29 1.96 3.38
CA LYS A 37 8.89 2.40 3.27
C LYS A 37 7.90 1.25 3.27
N CYS A 38 8.33 0.04 2.96
CA CYS A 38 7.48 -1.13 2.88
C CYS A 38 8.10 -2.30 3.65
N TRP A 39 7.28 -2.99 4.41
CA TRP A 39 7.69 -4.19 5.17
C TRP A 39 8.05 -5.38 4.27
N GLU A 40 7.49 -5.43 3.05
CA GLU A 40 7.75 -6.50 2.08
C GLU A 40 9.20 -6.53 1.56
N ILE A 41 9.91 -5.43 1.72
CA ILE A 41 11.29 -5.26 1.22
C ILE A 41 12.34 -5.13 2.34
N ILE A 42 11.97 -5.44 3.58
CA ILE A 42 12.92 -5.44 4.70
C ILE A 42 14.08 -6.39 4.40
N GLY A 43 15.31 -5.93 4.66
CA GLY A 43 16.54 -6.68 4.43
C GLY A 43 17.12 -6.55 3.02
N ASP A 44 16.40 -6.00 2.05
CA ASP A 44 16.97 -5.68 0.75
C ASP A 44 17.46 -4.23 0.73
N GLN A 45 18.72 -4.03 1.09
CA GLN A 45 19.33 -2.71 1.30
C GLN A 45 19.26 -1.78 0.09
N LYS A 46 19.06 -2.31 -1.13
CA LYS A 46 18.88 -1.47 -2.33
C LYS A 46 17.57 -0.65 -2.30
N TYR A 47 16.64 -0.99 -1.41
CA TYR A 47 15.41 -0.24 -1.17
C TYR A 47 15.46 0.58 0.12
N ALA A 48 16.55 0.49 0.88
CA ALA A 48 16.71 1.27 2.09
C ALA A 48 16.75 2.76 1.74
N ILE A 49 16.00 3.56 2.47
CA ILE A 49 15.96 5.01 2.29
C ILE A 49 16.90 5.75 3.23
N ALA A 50 17.28 5.11 4.32
CA ALA A 50 18.20 5.65 5.31
C ALA A 50 18.77 4.52 6.17
N LYS A 51 19.73 4.89 7.02
CA LYS A 51 20.23 4.04 8.10
C LYS A 51 20.35 4.87 9.37
N LEU A 52 20.01 4.27 10.51
CA LEU A 52 20.29 4.81 11.83
C LEU A 52 21.76 4.56 12.19
N ASP A 53 22.38 5.52 12.83
CA ASP A 53 23.67 5.32 13.48
C ASP A 53 23.51 4.67 14.88
N SER A 54 24.63 4.51 15.60
CA SER A 54 24.63 3.93 16.95
C SER A 54 23.87 4.74 17.99
N GLU A 55 23.59 6.01 17.71
CA GLU A 55 22.84 6.91 18.56
C GLU A 55 21.35 6.99 18.17
N GLY A 56 20.94 6.27 17.14
CA GLY A 56 19.57 6.28 16.62
C GLY A 56 19.25 7.48 15.75
N THR A 57 20.27 8.18 15.24
CA THR A 57 20.09 9.36 14.38
C THR A 57 20.19 8.99 12.90
N ILE A 58 19.37 9.62 12.08
CA ILE A 58 19.41 9.48 10.61
C ILE A 58 20.44 10.47 10.05
N GLN A 59 21.53 9.96 9.49
CA GLN A 59 22.59 10.80 8.91
C GLN A 59 22.25 11.34 7.53
N SER A 60 21.60 10.51 6.71
CA SER A 60 21.20 10.89 5.35
C SER A 60 19.98 10.08 4.91
N ILE A 61 19.20 10.67 4.02
CA ILE A 61 18.04 10.02 3.42
C ILE A 61 18.23 9.97 1.92
N ASP A 62 18.04 8.81 1.31
CA ASP A 62 17.94 8.68 -0.15
C ASP A 62 16.62 9.30 -0.62
N GLN A 63 16.70 10.58 -0.99
CA GLN A 63 15.54 11.35 -1.46
C GLN A 63 14.94 10.78 -2.74
N LYS A 64 15.74 10.14 -3.59
CA LYS A 64 15.25 9.54 -4.83
C LYS A 64 14.33 8.36 -4.55
N ILE A 65 14.74 7.46 -3.65
CA ILE A 65 13.92 6.32 -3.24
C ILE A 65 12.69 6.83 -2.48
N LEU A 66 12.88 7.73 -1.52
CA LEU A 66 11.77 8.29 -0.74
C LEU A 66 10.70 8.93 -1.63
N ASN A 67 11.10 9.77 -2.58
CA ASN A 67 10.17 10.48 -3.47
C ASN A 67 9.40 9.53 -4.39
N ARG A 68 9.97 8.40 -4.79
CA ARG A 68 9.24 7.37 -5.54
C ARG A 68 8.02 6.87 -4.74
N TYR A 69 8.20 6.63 -3.44
CA TYR A 69 7.12 6.16 -2.58
C TYR A 69 6.09 7.25 -2.26
N LEU A 70 6.52 8.49 -2.10
CA LEU A 70 5.62 9.58 -1.74
C LEU A 70 4.77 10.07 -2.91
N TYR A 71 5.33 10.07 -4.13
CA TYR A 71 4.69 10.79 -5.25
C TYR A 71 4.48 9.95 -6.50
N ALA A 72 5.39 9.02 -6.84
CA ALA A 72 5.36 8.40 -8.16
C ALA A 72 4.24 7.35 -8.36
N ALA A 73 3.65 6.85 -7.27
CA ALA A 73 2.60 5.82 -7.34
C ALA A 73 1.20 6.39 -7.09
N ASP A 74 0.98 7.68 -7.32
CA ASP A 74 -0.32 8.29 -7.11
C ASP A 74 -1.37 7.71 -8.09
N PRO A 75 -2.45 7.08 -7.61
CA PRO A 75 -3.46 6.53 -8.47
C PRO A 75 -4.28 7.59 -9.20
N LEU A 76 -4.31 8.83 -8.72
CA LEU A 76 -5.00 9.94 -9.38
C LEU A 76 -4.26 10.42 -10.63
N GLU A 77 -2.93 10.26 -10.67
CA GLU A 77 -2.10 10.55 -11.83
C GLU A 77 -2.09 9.39 -12.87
N ASP A 78 -2.56 8.21 -12.49
CA ASP A 78 -2.67 7.07 -13.39
C ASP A 78 -3.91 7.19 -14.28
N LYS A 79 -3.72 7.17 -15.61
CA LYS A 79 -4.79 7.36 -16.60
C LYS A 79 -5.92 6.32 -16.51
N THR A 80 -5.63 5.13 -16.01
CA THR A 80 -6.60 4.05 -15.84
C THR A 80 -7.30 4.17 -14.49
N CYS A 81 -6.54 4.37 -13.42
CA CYS A 81 -7.08 4.44 -12.07
C CYS A 81 -7.93 5.69 -11.86
N SER A 82 -7.51 6.86 -12.37
CA SER A 82 -8.24 8.13 -12.23
C SER A 82 -9.67 8.11 -12.82
N LYS A 83 -9.93 7.20 -13.75
CA LYS A 83 -11.25 7.00 -14.38
C LYS A 83 -11.98 5.74 -13.88
N CYS A 84 -11.37 5.01 -12.93
CA CYS A 84 -11.90 3.74 -12.49
C CYS A 84 -13.00 3.95 -11.43
N PRO A 85 -14.22 3.38 -11.60
CA PRO A 85 -15.29 3.52 -10.61
C PRO A 85 -14.97 2.83 -9.27
N TYR A 86 -13.98 1.93 -9.24
CA TYR A 86 -13.53 1.28 -8.01
C TYR A 86 -12.47 2.08 -7.24
N LEU A 87 -12.00 3.21 -7.77
CA LEU A 87 -10.94 3.99 -7.12
C LEU A 87 -11.28 4.37 -5.67
N PRO A 88 -12.52 4.77 -5.32
CA PRO A 88 -12.86 5.14 -3.94
C PRO A 88 -12.72 4.02 -2.91
N ILE A 89 -12.77 2.76 -3.33
CA ILE A 89 -12.65 1.57 -2.46
C ILE A 89 -11.32 0.84 -2.62
N CYS A 90 -10.59 1.10 -3.70
CA CYS A 90 -9.33 0.44 -4.05
C CYS A 90 -8.12 1.33 -3.77
N PHE A 91 -8.26 2.62 -4.01
CA PHE A 91 -7.23 3.65 -3.98
C PHE A 91 -5.92 3.25 -4.70
N GLY A 92 -6.05 2.56 -5.83
CA GLY A 92 -4.93 2.20 -6.71
C GLY A 92 -4.15 0.95 -6.30
N GLY A 93 -4.59 0.23 -5.27
CA GLY A 93 -3.96 -1.01 -4.82
C GLY A 93 -2.61 -0.81 -4.14
N CYS A 94 -1.70 -1.77 -4.29
CA CYS A 94 -0.41 -1.75 -3.60
C CYS A 94 0.56 -0.71 -4.21
N PRO A 95 0.95 0.37 -3.49
CA PRO A 95 1.87 1.38 -4.02
C PRO A 95 3.26 0.81 -4.35
N HIS A 96 3.75 -0.17 -3.58
CA HIS A 96 5.05 -0.79 -3.86
C HIS A 96 5.02 -1.50 -5.22
N LYS A 97 4.00 -2.31 -5.50
CA LYS A 97 3.85 -2.98 -6.80
C LYS A 97 3.72 -1.99 -7.96
N ARG A 98 3.03 -0.87 -7.74
CA ARG A 98 2.94 0.22 -8.75
C ARG A 98 4.32 0.82 -9.04
N ILE A 99 5.13 1.07 -8.00
CA ILE A 99 6.51 1.57 -8.16
C ILE A 99 7.38 0.57 -8.91
N GLU A 100 7.27 -0.72 -8.61
CA GLU A 100 7.99 -1.78 -9.33
C GLU A 100 7.58 -1.82 -10.81
N ASN A 101 6.29 -1.66 -11.12
CA ASN A 101 5.81 -1.57 -12.50
C ASN A 101 6.37 -0.34 -13.23
N ILE A 102 6.44 0.82 -12.55
CA ILE A 102 6.90 2.08 -13.17
C ILE A 102 8.42 2.09 -13.38
N PHE A 103 9.19 1.61 -12.40
CA PHE A 103 10.65 1.81 -12.38
C PHE A 103 11.47 0.55 -12.68
N LYS A 104 10.86 -0.63 -12.71
CA LYS A 104 11.55 -1.90 -12.90
C LYS A 104 10.91 -2.81 -13.94
N ASP A 105 10.01 -2.26 -14.75
CA ASP A 105 9.33 -2.98 -15.84
C ASP A 105 8.67 -4.30 -15.37
N LYS A 106 8.12 -4.27 -14.15
CA LYS A 106 7.31 -5.36 -13.64
C LYS A 106 5.85 -5.19 -14.10
N HIS A 107 5.12 -6.28 -14.12
CA HIS A 107 3.72 -6.31 -14.59
C HIS A 107 2.80 -6.89 -13.51
N TYR A 108 2.93 -6.39 -12.28
CA TYR A 108 2.04 -6.80 -11.20
C TYR A 108 0.62 -6.28 -11.45
N ASP A 109 -0.37 -7.14 -11.26
CA ASP A 109 -1.75 -6.68 -11.13
C ASP A 109 -1.90 -5.95 -9.79
N THR A 110 -2.29 -4.69 -9.86
CA THR A 110 -2.52 -3.84 -8.68
C THR A 110 -4.00 -3.59 -8.44
N CYS A 111 -4.90 -4.16 -9.25
CA CYS A 111 -6.33 -4.01 -9.09
C CYS A 111 -6.84 -4.70 -7.80
N THR A 112 -7.89 -4.14 -7.22
CA THR A 112 -8.58 -4.80 -6.11
C THR A 112 -9.29 -6.08 -6.59
N TYR A 113 -9.34 -7.08 -5.72
CA TYR A 113 -10.12 -8.31 -5.93
C TYR A 113 -11.63 -8.06 -6.05
N LEU A 114 -12.11 -6.89 -5.60
CA LEU A 114 -13.51 -6.49 -5.76
C LEU A 114 -13.87 -6.13 -7.21
N LYS A 115 -12.87 -5.83 -8.05
CA LYS A 115 -13.12 -5.49 -9.45
C LYS A 115 -13.69 -6.72 -10.19
N GLY A 116 -14.92 -6.57 -10.66
CA GLY A 116 -15.67 -7.66 -11.31
C GLY A 116 -16.56 -8.51 -10.39
N SER A 117 -16.35 -8.46 -9.06
CA SER A 117 -17.14 -9.24 -8.08
C SER A 117 -17.88 -8.40 -7.03
N LEU A 118 -17.89 -7.08 -7.18
CA LEU A 118 -18.51 -6.17 -6.22
C LEU A 118 -19.99 -6.49 -5.94
N LYS A 119 -20.74 -6.88 -6.97
CA LYS A 119 -22.16 -7.22 -6.82
C LYS A 119 -22.38 -8.43 -5.89
N GLU A 120 -21.52 -9.42 -5.98
CA GLU A 120 -21.56 -10.62 -5.13
C GLU A 120 -21.23 -10.26 -3.68
N PHE A 121 -20.23 -9.41 -3.45
CA PHE A 121 -19.91 -8.91 -2.09
C PHE A 121 -21.07 -8.12 -1.47
N ILE A 122 -21.72 -7.26 -2.25
CA ILE A 122 -22.89 -6.51 -1.77
C ILE A 122 -24.03 -7.47 -1.41
N LYS A 123 -24.32 -8.50 -2.20
CA LYS A 123 -25.35 -9.50 -1.89
C LYS A 123 -25.04 -10.24 -0.60
N ILE A 124 -23.80 -10.66 -0.39
CA ILE A 124 -23.39 -11.35 0.84
C ILE A 124 -23.59 -10.42 2.04
N HIS A 125 -23.17 -9.17 1.96
CA HIS A 125 -23.35 -8.20 3.03
C HIS A 125 -24.83 -8.00 3.39
N LEU A 126 -25.68 -7.83 2.40
CA LEU A 126 -27.13 -7.67 2.63
C LEU A 126 -27.76 -8.91 3.25
N SER A 127 -27.35 -10.12 2.85
CA SER A 127 -27.89 -11.37 3.41
C SER A 127 -27.48 -11.61 4.86
N GLN A 128 -26.40 -11.00 5.34
CA GLN A 128 -25.92 -11.14 6.72
C GLN A 128 -26.51 -10.09 7.68
N ASN A 129 -27.01 -8.98 7.13
CA ASN A 129 -27.61 -7.89 7.90
C ASN A 129 -29.13 -7.84 7.79
N SER A 130 -29.74 -8.85 7.17
CA SER A 130 -31.18 -9.07 7.11
C SER A 130 -31.60 -10.08 8.15
#